data_ed11ff15e5c2a4efd91944349caea6a4
#
_entry.id   ed11ff15e5c2a4efd91944349caea6a4
#
_cell.length_a   1.000
_cell.length_b   1.000
_cell.length_c   1.000
_cell.angle_alpha   90.00
_cell.angle_beta   90.00
_cell.angle_gamma   90.00
#
_symmetry.space_group_name_H-M   'P 1'
#
loop_
_entity.id
_entity.type
_entity.pdbx_description
1 polymer ?
#
loop_
_entity_poly.entity_id
_entity_poly.type
_entity_poly.pdbx_seq_one_letter_code
_entity_poly.pdbx_strand_id
1 'polypeptide(L)'
;MNKLIFSFITVLSFANNFAQDVAAEKYTAHNKGKFFVFWGGNRGIFANSDINFKGKNYDFTIDNAVADDKPKGFHIDYLNPARMTIPQTNFRMGYFISDKYSVSIGVDHMKYVVRQYQTFNVNGNINLPATEAGSTFNGNYVNKPTLMSDEFLKLEHTDGLNYVHAEIARQDDISKWFNLPNTDKFQINLNEGFGTGFIYPRTDSSLLGKPRHDDYHVSGFGVSLKAGLNFTFFKYFFIQTELKTGYLNMYDIKTTYSNDDMATQRILFFERTLAFGGIFKF
;
A
#
# COMPACT_ATOMS: atom_id res chain seq x y z
N MET A 1 -14.75 -13.27 10.72
CA MET A 1 -14.00 -12.98 9.50
C MET A 1 -14.69 -13.44 8.19
N ASN A 2 -15.56 -14.47 8.21
CA ASN A 2 -16.13 -15.04 6.96
C ASN A 2 -17.33 -14.30 6.33
N LYS A 3 -17.89 -13.28 6.97
CA LYS A 3 -19.08 -12.57 6.45
C LYS A 3 -18.75 -11.37 5.54
N LEU A 4 -17.55 -10.80 5.63
CA LEU A 4 -17.13 -9.65 4.79
C LEU A 4 -16.69 -10.04 3.38
N ILE A 5 -16.13 -11.23 3.22
CA ILE A 5 -15.65 -11.73 1.90
C ILE A 5 -16.86 -12.07 0.99
N PHE A 6 -17.97 -12.57 1.55
CA PHE A 6 -19.15 -12.91 0.76
C PHE A 6 -19.88 -11.69 0.20
N SER A 7 -19.86 -10.54 0.91
CA SER A 7 -20.50 -9.31 0.43
C SER A 7 -19.79 -8.69 -0.77
N PHE A 8 -18.48 -8.86 -0.92
CA PHE A 8 -17.73 -8.27 -2.02
C PHE A 8 -17.93 -9.01 -3.35
N ILE A 9 -18.11 -10.35 -3.30
CA ILE A 9 -18.35 -11.18 -4.49
C ILE A 9 -19.78 -10.97 -5.03
N THR A 10 -20.73 -10.65 -4.17
CA THR A 10 -22.14 -10.48 -4.58
C THR A 10 -22.37 -9.16 -5.35
N VAL A 11 -21.56 -8.13 -5.11
CA VAL A 11 -21.65 -6.84 -5.85
C VAL A 11 -21.16 -6.98 -7.29
N LEU A 12 -20.19 -7.84 -7.55
CA LEU A 12 -19.65 -8.09 -8.90
C LEU A 12 -20.63 -8.87 -9.81
N SER A 13 -21.56 -9.64 -9.22
CA SER A 13 -22.47 -10.50 -9.99
C SER A 13 -23.72 -9.77 -10.52
N PHE A 14 -24.05 -8.60 -10.01
CA PHE A 14 -25.24 -7.85 -10.43
C PHE A 14 -25.07 -6.96 -11.66
N ALA A 15 -23.84 -6.80 -12.18
CA ALA A 15 -23.55 -5.89 -13.30
C ALA A 15 -23.99 -6.41 -14.69
N ASN A 16 -24.49 -7.64 -14.84
CA ASN A 16 -24.67 -8.27 -16.16
C ASN A 16 -26.10 -8.29 -16.72
N ASN A 17 -27.12 -7.74 -16.03
CA ASN A 17 -28.53 -8.01 -16.40
C ASN A 17 -29.37 -6.81 -16.86
N PHE A 18 -28.79 -5.68 -17.25
CA PHE A 18 -29.55 -4.56 -17.79
C PHE A 18 -29.13 -4.22 -19.22
N ALA A 19 -29.54 -5.11 -20.18
CA ALA A 19 -29.55 -4.76 -21.59
C ALA A 19 -31.00 -4.45 -21.99
N GLN A 20 -31.37 -3.18 -22.08
CA GLN A 20 -32.57 -2.72 -22.74
C GLN A 20 -32.26 -1.49 -23.60
N ASP A 21 -32.94 -1.39 -24.76
CA ASP A 21 -32.75 -0.41 -25.83
C ASP A 21 -32.43 1.01 -25.34
N VAL A 22 -31.24 1.46 -25.69
CA VAL A 22 -30.72 2.76 -25.29
C VAL A 22 -30.72 3.68 -26.49
N ALA A 23 -31.42 4.80 -26.39
CA ALA A 23 -31.19 5.96 -27.25
C ALA A 23 -29.69 6.26 -27.30
N ALA A 24 -29.15 6.54 -28.50
CA ALA A 24 -27.73 6.75 -28.73
C ALA A 24 -27.11 7.64 -27.65
N GLU A 25 -26.19 7.08 -26.87
CA GLU A 25 -25.49 7.81 -25.82
C GLU A 25 -24.80 9.02 -26.42
N LYS A 26 -25.02 10.21 -25.86
CA LYS A 26 -24.45 11.46 -26.37
C LYS A 26 -22.93 11.52 -26.27
N TYR A 27 -22.33 10.70 -25.39
CA TYR A 27 -20.89 10.59 -25.23
C TYR A 27 -20.53 9.25 -24.56
N THR A 28 -19.55 8.58 -25.12
CA THR A 28 -18.79 7.52 -24.45
C THR A 28 -17.37 8.01 -24.29
N ALA A 29 -16.72 7.68 -23.17
CA ALA A 29 -15.33 8.06 -22.94
C ALA A 29 -14.43 7.47 -24.01
N HIS A 30 -13.99 8.30 -24.97
CA HIS A 30 -12.98 7.91 -25.96
C HIS A 30 -11.60 8.20 -25.37
N ASN A 31 -11.12 7.28 -24.53
CA ASN A 31 -9.87 7.46 -23.81
C ASN A 31 -8.66 6.91 -24.54
N LYS A 32 -8.84 6.01 -25.52
CA LYS A 32 -7.73 5.42 -26.27
C LYS A 32 -6.75 6.47 -26.77
N GLY A 33 -5.47 6.26 -26.49
CA GLY A 33 -4.41 7.17 -26.92
C GLY A 33 -4.21 8.39 -26.02
N LYS A 34 -4.89 8.45 -24.87
CA LYS A 34 -4.70 9.53 -23.89
C LYS A 34 -3.79 9.09 -22.75
N PHE A 35 -3.08 10.04 -22.21
CA PHE A 35 -2.32 9.92 -20.97
C PHE A 35 -3.16 10.40 -19.78
N PHE A 36 -2.84 9.90 -18.63
CA PHE A 36 -3.34 10.45 -17.37
C PHE A 36 -2.23 10.51 -16.33
N VAL A 37 -2.40 11.45 -15.43
CA VAL A 37 -1.57 11.55 -14.21
C VAL A 37 -2.48 11.89 -13.04
N PHE A 38 -2.21 11.30 -11.89
CA PHE A 38 -2.87 11.71 -10.67
C PHE A 38 -1.94 11.68 -9.46
N TRP A 39 -2.34 12.46 -8.48
CA TRP A 39 -1.74 12.60 -7.18
C TRP A 39 -2.82 12.54 -6.11
N GLY A 40 -2.56 11.87 -4.99
CA GLY A 40 -3.54 11.75 -3.92
C GLY A 40 -2.92 11.41 -2.58
N GLY A 41 -3.78 11.27 -1.59
CA GLY A 41 -3.41 10.82 -0.26
C GLY A 41 -4.08 9.49 0.07
N ASN A 42 -3.42 8.69 0.91
CA ASN A 42 -3.95 7.40 1.34
C ASN A 42 -4.06 7.26 2.86
N ARG A 43 -4.74 6.19 3.26
CA ARG A 43 -4.78 5.65 4.62
C ARG A 43 -4.73 4.15 4.54
N GLY A 44 -3.83 3.54 5.33
CA GLY A 44 -3.60 2.11 5.38
C GLY A 44 -4.21 1.43 6.59
N ILE A 45 -4.54 0.16 6.43
CA ILE A 45 -4.84 -0.79 7.51
C ILE A 45 -4.02 -2.03 7.21
N PHE A 46 -3.31 -2.53 8.20
CA PHE A 46 -2.44 -3.69 8.06
C PHE A 46 -2.97 -4.84 8.91
N ALA A 47 -2.96 -6.06 8.36
CA ALA A 47 -3.20 -7.24 9.16
C ALA A 47 -2.00 -7.50 10.07
N ASN A 48 -2.24 -8.09 11.23
CA ASN A 48 -1.15 -8.57 12.06
C ASN A 48 -0.28 -9.55 11.28
N SER A 49 1.01 -9.52 11.50
CA SER A 49 1.97 -10.33 10.76
C SER A 49 3.12 -10.80 11.62
N ASP A 50 3.65 -11.96 11.28
CA ASP A 50 4.88 -12.46 11.89
C ASP A 50 6.07 -11.77 11.24
N ILE A 51 7.09 -11.46 12.07
CA ILE A 51 8.35 -10.86 11.61
C ILE A 51 9.49 -11.74 12.12
N ASN A 52 10.23 -12.33 11.21
CA ASN A 52 11.45 -13.07 11.56
C ASN A 52 12.67 -12.15 11.43
N PHE A 53 13.50 -12.14 12.46
CA PHE A 53 14.76 -11.42 12.54
C PHE A 53 15.91 -12.41 12.55
N LYS A 54 16.87 -12.23 11.65
CA LYS A 54 18.04 -13.08 11.52
C LYS A 54 19.31 -12.28 11.43
N GLY A 55 20.32 -12.75 12.15
CA GLY A 55 21.67 -12.21 12.16
C GLY A 55 22.68 -13.27 12.56
N LYS A 56 23.96 -12.89 12.68
CA LYS A 56 25.03 -13.83 13.01
C LYS A 56 24.80 -14.60 14.30
N ASN A 57 24.19 -13.95 15.32
CA ASN A 57 24.06 -14.48 16.67
C ASN A 57 22.58 -14.53 17.14
N TYR A 58 21.64 -14.43 16.22
CA TYR A 58 20.22 -14.55 16.55
C TYR A 58 19.42 -15.01 15.33
N ASP A 59 18.37 -15.77 15.61
CA ASP A 59 17.31 -16.13 14.65
C ASP A 59 16.03 -16.29 15.47
N PHE A 60 15.15 -15.30 15.41
CA PHE A 60 13.90 -15.30 16.15
C PHE A 60 12.75 -14.66 15.40
N THR A 61 11.56 -15.09 15.70
CA THR A 61 10.30 -14.58 15.15
C THR A 61 9.47 -13.96 16.26
N ILE A 62 8.89 -12.80 15.99
CA ILE A 62 7.80 -12.23 16.77
C ILE A 62 6.49 -12.56 16.06
N ASP A 63 5.54 -13.13 16.80
CA ASP A 63 4.27 -13.60 16.25
C ASP A 63 3.19 -12.52 16.36
N ASN A 64 2.37 -12.39 15.31
CA ASN A 64 1.18 -11.52 15.28
C ASN A 64 1.45 -10.05 15.66
N ALA A 65 2.58 -9.50 15.24
CA ALA A 65 2.90 -8.11 15.49
C ALA A 65 1.80 -7.19 14.95
N VAL A 66 1.28 -6.32 15.81
CA VAL A 66 0.31 -5.30 15.46
C VAL A 66 1.06 -4.07 14.94
N ALA A 67 0.63 -3.55 13.80
CA ALA A 67 1.18 -2.32 13.26
C ALA A 67 0.08 -1.32 12.93
N ASP A 68 0.41 -0.06 13.09
CA ASP A 68 -0.48 1.07 12.87
C ASP A 68 -0.04 1.88 11.64
N ASP A 69 -1.03 2.49 11.02
CA ASP A 69 -0.82 3.59 10.08
C ASP A 69 -0.40 4.87 10.84
N LYS A 70 0.46 5.71 10.24
CA LYS A 70 0.94 6.96 10.86
C LYS A 70 0.67 8.17 9.96
N PRO A 71 -0.61 8.53 9.76
CA PRO A 71 -0.97 9.65 8.88
C PRO A 71 -0.52 10.99 9.45
N LYS A 72 -0.07 11.89 8.57
CA LYS A 72 0.30 13.27 8.98
C LYS A 72 -0.89 14.16 9.32
N GLY A 73 -2.14 13.72 9.13
CA GLY A 73 -3.31 14.59 9.24
C GLY A 73 -3.47 15.52 8.03
N PHE A 74 -4.35 16.52 8.11
CA PHE A 74 -4.58 17.47 7.02
C PHE A 74 -3.45 18.48 6.98
N HIS A 75 -2.61 18.47 5.94
CA HIS A 75 -1.43 19.34 5.84
C HIS A 75 -1.17 19.78 4.40
N ILE A 76 -0.64 21.00 4.22
CA ILE A 76 -0.30 21.57 2.91
C ILE A 76 0.74 20.74 2.14
N ASP A 77 1.54 19.93 2.84
CA ASP A 77 2.55 19.08 2.23
C ASP A 77 1.97 18.07 1.23
N TYR A 78 0.66 17.72 1.33
CA TYR A 78 -0.02 16.90 0.32
C TYR A 78 -0.08 17.56 -1.06
N LEU A 79 0.06 18.88 -1.12
CA LEU A 79 0.06 19.66 -2.36
C LEU A 79 1.49 20.06 -2.81
N ASN A 80 2.53 19.64 -2.08
CA ASN A 80 3.91 19.99 -2.39
C ASN A 80 4.70 18.78 -2.92
N PRO A 81 4.94 18.67 -4.23
CA PRO A 81 5.68 17.56 -4.84
C PRO A 81 7.11 17.39 -4.30
N ALA A 82 7.76 18.47 -3.82
CA ALA A 82 9.09 18.40 -3.24
C ALA A 82 9.13 17.74 -1.84
N ARG A 83 7.96 17.48 -1.24
CA ARG A 83 7.83 16.86 0.09
C ARG A 83 7.06 15.53 0.02
N MET A 84 7.20 14.79 -1.06
CA MET A 84 6.46 13.56 -1.36
C MET A 84 6.57 12.48 -0.28
N THR A 85 7.66 12.44 0.47
CA THR A 85 7.92 11.43 1.49
C THR A 85 7.41 11.80 2.89
N ILE A 86 6.86 12.98 3.08
CA ILE A 86 6.37 13.44 4.38
C ILE A 86 4.91 13.01 4.62
N PRO A 87 3.95 13.30 3.70
CA PRO A 87 2.60 12.78 3.79
C PRO A 87 2.49 11.41 3.10
N GLN A 88 1.47 10.64 3.47
CA GLN A 88 1.13 9.41 2.75
C GLN A 88 0.47 9.77 1.42
N THR A 89 1.14 9.47 0.33
CA THR A 89 0.74 9.88 -1.01
C THR A 89 0.74 8.73 -2.00
N ASN A 90 -0.13 8.85 -3.00
CA ASN A 90 -0.15 7.99 -4.18
C ASN A 90 0.14 8.85 -5.40
N PHE A 91 1.06 8.40 -6.22
CA PHE A 91 1.33 8.97 -7.52
C PHE A 91 1.15 7.92 -8.60
N ARG A 92 0.52 8.29 -9.69
CA ARG A 92 0.31 7.40 -10.84
C ARG A 92 0.41 8.17 -12.13
N MET A 93 1.09 7.59 -13.12
CA MET A 93 1.03 8.04 -14.51
C MET A 93 0.74 6.85 -15.41
N GLY A 94 -0.11 7.06 -16.41
CA GLY A 94 -0.55 5.96 -17.25
C GLY A 94 -1.04 6.38 -18.62
N TYR A 95 -1.36 5.37 -19.40
CA TYR A 95 -1.79 5.49 -20.79
C TYR A 95 -2.96 4.56 -21.06
N PHE A 96 -3.99 5.08 -21.73
CA PHE A 96 -5.13 4.30 -22.18
C PHE A 96 -4.81 3.56 -23.48
N ILE A 97 -4.63 2.26 -23.40
CA ILE A 97 -4.39 1.35 -24.55
C ILE A 97 -5.67 1.10 -25.34
N SER A 98 -6.83 1.26 -24.71
CA SER A 98 -8.15 1.25 -25.32
C SER A 98 -9.05 2.26 -24.61
N ASP A 99 -10.31 2.39 -25.04
CA ASP A 99 -11.27 3.29 -24.37
C ASP A 99 -11.55 2.87 -22.93
N LYS A 100 -11.37 1.60 -22.61
CA LYS A 100 -11.66 1.03 -21.29
C LYS A 100 -10.43 0.57 -20.51
N TYR A 101 -9.32 0.25 -21.17
CA TYR A 101 -8.15 -0.32 -20.52
C TYR A 101 -6.97 0.64 -20.53
N SER A 102 -6.29 0.72 -19.41
CA SER A 102 -5.08 1.49 -19.24
C SER A 102 -3.96 0.66 -18.60
N VAL A 103 -2.73 1.08 -18.88
CA VAL A 103 -1.54 0.63 -18.17
C VAL A 103 -0.90 1.81 -17.48
N SER A 104 -0.34 1.61 -16.30
CA SER A 104 0.28 2.69 -15.54
C SER A 104 1.44 2.20 -14.69
N ILE A 105 2.27 3.14 -14.28
CA ILE A 105 3.28 2.97 -13.23
C ILE A 105 3.01 3.98 -12.12
N GLY A 106 3.41 3.63 -10.91
CA GLY A 106 3.21 4.54 -9.80
C GLY A 106 3.84 4.07 -8.50
N VAL A 107 3.62 4.90 -7.49
CA VAL A 107 4.11 4.67 -6.13
C VAL A 107 2.97 4.89 -5.15
N ASP A 108 2.74 3.92 -4.29
CA ASP A 108 1.93 4.07 -3.09
C ASP A 108 2.88 4.22 -1.90
N HIS A 109 2.92 5.42 -1.34
CA HIS A 109 3.73 5.76 -0.18
C HIS A 109 2.91 5.55 1.08
N MET A 110 2.95 4.34 1.62
CA MET A 110 2.30 3.97 2.87
C MET A 110 3.23 4.21 4.06
N LYS A 111 2.68 4.20 5.27
CA LYS A 111 3.43 4.22 6.53
C LYS A 111 3.02 3.04 7.39
N TYR A 112 4.01 2.33 7.90
CA TYR A 112 3.85 1.13 8.71
C TYR A 112 4.68 1.25 9.96
N VAL A 113 4.04 1.20 11.14
CA VAL A 113 4.71 1.31 12.43
C VAL A 113 4.33 0.13 13.29
N VAL A 114 5.27 -0.73 13.61
CA VAL A 114 5.04 -1.79 14.60
C VAL A 114 4.81 -1.12 15.95
N ARG A 115 3.66 -1.42 16.57
CA ARG A 115 3.23 -0.76 17.80
C ARG A 115 4.18 -1.07 18.93
N GLN A 116 4.72 -0.02 19.55
CA GLN A 116 5.57 -0.15 20.75
C GLN A 116 4.78 -0.59 21.98
N TYR A 117 5.47 -1.17 22.93
CA TYR A 117 4.93 -1.61 24.23
C TYR A 117 3.78 -2.61 24.14
N GLN A 118 3.64 -3.30 23.01
CA GLN A 118 2.81 -4.49 22.91
C GLN A 118 3.56 -5.71 23.46
N THR A 119 2.83 -6.69 23.97
CA THR A 119 3.37 -8.01 24.28
C THR A 119 3.05 -8.95 23.14
N PHE A 120 4.06 -9.63 22.63
CA PHE A 120 3.93 -10.65 21.59
C PHE A 120 4.72 -11.90 21.98
N ASN A 121 4.40 -13.02 21.35
CA ASN A 121 5.15 -14.24 21.56
C ASN A 121 6.41 -14.24 20.69
N VAL A 122 7.52 -14.64 21.29
CA VAL A 122 8.80 -14.80 20.60
C VAL A 122 9.13 -16.27 20.50
N ASN A 123 9.61 -16.67 19.33
CA ASN A 123 10.13 -18.01 19.06
C ASN A 123 11.51 -17.91 18.45
N GLY A 124 12.46 -18.73 18.87
CA GLY A 124 13.82 -18.78 18.33
C GLY A 124 14.92 -18.59 19.37
N ASN A 125 16.06 -18.09 18.93
CA ASN A 125 17.26 -17.98 19.78
C ASN A 125 17.95 -16.62 19.60
N ILE A 126 18.43 -16.08 20.73
CA ILE A 126 19.31 -14.90 20.78
C ILE A 126 20.52 -15.30 21.61
N ASN A 127 21.73 -15.16 21.05
CA ASN A 127 22.99 -15.53 21.68
C ASN A 127 24.09 -14.51 21.35
N LEU A 128 23.86 -13.26 21.69
CA LEU A 128 24.80 -12.16 21.45
C LEU A 128 26.01 -12.25 22.38
N PRO A 129 27.21 -11.81 21.96
CA PRO A 129 28.36 -11.63 22.83
C PRO A 129 28.01 -10.78 24.05
N ALA A 130 28.57 -11.12 25.21
CA ALA A 130 28.32 -10.39 26.46
C ALA A 130 28.73 -8.90 26.43
N THR A 131 29.54 -8.52 25.45
CA THR A 131 29.93 -7.13 25.19
C THR A 131 28.92 -6.31 24.42
N GLU A 132 27.91 -6.96 23.80
CA GLU A 132 26.84 -6.28 23.09
C GLU A 132 25.70 -5.91 24.05
N ALA A 133 25.15 -4.69 23.90
CA ALA A 133 24.06 -4.20 24.79
C ALA A 133 22.84 -5.12 24.79
N GLY A 134 22.52 -5.73 23.66
CA GLY A 134 21.39 -6.67 23.52
C GLY A 134 21.62 -8.03 24.17
N SER A 135 22.79 -8.33 24.77
CA SER A 135 23.07 -9.61 25.44
C SER A 135 22.14 -9.88 26.63
N THR A 136 21.49 -8.86 27.18
CA THR A 136 20.46 -9.00 28.20
C THR A 136 19.23 -9.78 27.73
N PHE A 137 19.03 -9.86 26.40
CA PHE A 137 17.95 -10.60 25.76
C PHE A 137 18.35 -12.03 25.34
N ASN A 138 19.59 -12.47 25.67
CA ASN A 138 20.02 -13.81 25.31
C ASN A 138 19.13 -14.89 25.92
N GLY A 139 18.82 -15.89 25.10
CA GLY A 139 18.02 -17.05 25.53
C GLY A 139 17.36 -17.80 24.39
N ASN A 140 16.80 -18.95 24.72
CA ASN A 140 15.90 -19.71 23.89
C ASN A 140 14.46 -19.26 24.18
N TYR A 141 13.74 -18.94 23.14
CA TYR A 141 12.36 -18.48 23.19
C TYR A 141 11.46 -19.55 22.57
N VAL A 142 10.48 -20.01 23.34
CA VAL A 142 9.47 -20.97 22.88
C VAL A 142 8.12 -20.39 23.27
N ASN A 143 7.45 -19.75 22.32
CA ASN A 143 6.17 -19.07 22.54
C ASN A 143 6.18 -18.17 23.79
N LYS A 144 7.31 -17.45 24.00
CA LYS A 144 7.57 -16.68 25.22
C LYS A 144 6.98 -15.27 25.10
N PRO A 145 6.01 -14.90 25.97
CA PRO A 145 5.51 -13.52 26.00
C PRO A 145 6.65 -12.53 26.30
N THR A 146 6.84 -11.57 25.42
CA THR A 146 7.92 -10.58 25.51
C THR A 146 7.36 -9.19 25.23
N LEU A 147 7.68 -8.23 26.11
CA LEU A 147 7.33 -6.84 25.90
C LEU A 147 8.26 -6.22 24.85
N MET A 148 7.69 -5.59 23.85
CA MET A 148 8.44 -4.81 22.86
C MET A 148 8.86 -3.48 23.48
N SER A 149 10.06 -3.44 24.05
CA SER A 149 10.69 -2.22 24.53
C SER A 149 11.57 -1.59 23.44
N ASP A 150 11.95 -0.32 23.63
CA ASP A 150 12.82 0.38 22.70
C ASP A 150 14.20 -0.28 22.56
N GLU A 151 14.68 -0.93 23.62
CA GLU A 151 15.94 -1.67 23.62
C GLU A 151 15.84 -3.02 22.90
N PHE A 152 14.65 -3.66 22.95
CA PHE A 152 14.44 -4.93 22.26
C PHE A 152 14.26 -4.74 20.77
N LEU A 153 13.28 -3.93 20.38
CA LEU A 153 12.93 -3.70 18.98
C LEU A 153 12.14 -2.42 18.79
N LYS A 154 12.58 -1.59 17.86
CA LYS A 154 11.77 -0.59 17.16
C LYS A 154 11.84 -0.89 15.69
N LEU A 155 10.69 -0.95 15.01
CA LEU A 155 10.61 -1.20 13.57
C LEU A 155 9.48 -0.36 12.96
N GLU A 156 9.87 0.51 12.04
CA GLU A 156 8.90 1.31 11.28
C GLU A 156 9.38 1.57 9.84
N HIS A 157 8.41 1.73 8.94
CA HIS A 157 8.62 2.19 7.57
C HIS A 157 7.87 3.50 7.38
N THR A 158 8.21 4.54 8.17
CA THR A 158 7.47 5.82 8.22
C THR A 158 7.94 6.84 7.19
N ASP A 159 9.19 6.74 6.77
CA ASP A 159 9.71 7.52 5.65
C ASP A 159 9.49 6.81 4.31
N GLY A 160 8.66 5.76 4.33
CA GLY A 160 8.08 5.09 3.19
C GLY A 160 8.08 3.57 3.28
N LEU A 161 6.90 2.97 3.41
CA LEU A 161 6.62 1.65 2.88
C LEU A 161 6.21 1.85 1.42
N ASN A 162 7.20 2.11 0.55
CA ASN A 162 6.96 2.46 -0.85
C ASN A 162 6.68 1.19 -1.67
N TYR A 163 5.47 1.07 -2.18
CA TYR A 163 5.11 0.07 -3.16
C TYR A 163 5.19 0.70 -4.56
N VAL A 164 6.27 0.41 -5.27
CA VAL A 164 6.52 0.87 -6.65
C VAL A 164 6.00 -0.20 -7.58
N HIS A 165 4.98 0.13 -8.39
CA HIS A 165 4.28 -0.91 -9.15
C HIS A 165 3.84 -0.47 -10.55
N ALA A 166 3.69 -1.45 -11.43
CA ALA A 166 2.93 -1.34 -12.66
C ALA A 166 1.51 -1.88 -12.43
N GLU A 167 0.54 -1.32 -13.14
CA GLU A 167 -0.86 -1.65 -12.99
C GLU A 167 -1.55 -1.72 -14.36
N ILE A 168 -2.43 -2.70 -14.52
CA ILE A 168 -3.45 -2.71 -15.57
C ILE A 168 -4.81 -2.41 -14.94
N ALA A 169 -5.56 -1.49 -15.52
CA ALA A 169 -6.87 -1.09 -15.01
C ALA A 169 -7.91 -1.05 -16.13
N ARG A 170 -9.16 -1.31 -15.72
CA ARG A 170 -10.36 -1.16 -16.53
C ARG A 170 -11.18 -0.02 -15.98
N GLN A 171 -11.73 0.81 -16.87
CA GLN A 171 -12.61 1.91 -16.55
C GLN A 171 -13.88 1.80 -17.37
N ASP A 172 -15.02 1.67 -16.71
CA ASP A 172 -16.34 1.59 -17.30
C ASP A 172 -17.17 2.83 -16.93
N ASP A 173 -17.73 3.50 -17.95
CA ASP A 173 -18.67 4.60 -17.74
C ASP A 173 -19.99 4.07 -17.19
N ILE A 174 -20.35 4.51 -15.98
CA ILE A 174 -21.58 4.16 -15.29
C ILE A 174 -22.53 5.36 -15.14
N SER A 175 -22.27 6.44 -15.87
CA SER A 175 -23.02 7.70 -15.80
C SER A 175 -24.51 7.54 -16.07
N LYS A 176 -24.88 6.59 -16.93
CA LYS A 176 -26.28 6.29 -17.25
C LYS A 176 -27.07 5.77 -16.06
N TRP A 177 -26.41 5.11 -15.09
CA TRP A 177 -27.08 4.64 -13.86
C TRP A 177 -27.58 5.81 -13.01
N PHE A 178 -27.01 6.99 -13.21
CA PHE A 178 -27.32 8.22 -12.49
C PHE A 178 -28.11 9.22 -13.37
N ASN A 179 -28.62 8.79 -14.54
CA ASN A 179 -29.33 9.62 -15.51
C ASN A 179 -28.61 10.92 -15.87
N LEU A 180 -27.28 10.87 -16.04
CA LEU A 180 -26.48 12.03 -16.39
C LEU A 180 -26.70 12.37 -17.88
N PRO A 181 -27.25 13.57 -18.19
CA PRO A 181 -27.66 13.90 -19.56
C PRO A 181 -26.50 14.30 -20.49
N ASN A 182 -25.35 14.66 -19.90
CA ASN A 182 -24.18 15.16 -20.64
C ASN A 182 -22.89 14.76 -19.98
N THR A 183 -22.33 13.63 -20.41
CA THR A 183 -21.06 13.09 -19.91
C THR A 183 -19.83 13.86 -20.39
N ASP A 184 -19.97 14.81 -21.34
CA ASP A 184 -18.92 15.75 -21.69
C ASP A 184 -18.60 16.74 -20.56
N LYS A 185 -19.60 17.08 -19.74
CA LYS A 185 -19.41 17.97 -18.59
C LYS A 185 -19.05 17.23 -17.32
N PHE A 186 -19.72 16.10 -17.11
CA PHE A 186 -19.51 15.28 -15.90
C PHE A 186 -19.76 13.82 -16.22
N GLN A 187 -18.83 12.95 -15.81
CA GLN A 187 -18.87 11.52 -16.04
C GLN A 187 -18.51 10.78 -14.75
N ILE A 188 -19.19 9.69 -14.49
CA ILE A 188 -18.89 8.77 -13.39
C ILE A 188 -18.41 7.44 -13.99
N ASN A 189 -17.23 7.01 -13.56
CA ASN A 189 -16.62 5.76 -14.02
C ASN A 189 -16.36 4.83 -12.83
N LEU A 190 -16.59 3.54 -13.04
CA LEU A 190 -16.05 2.48 -12.20
C LEU A 190 -14.64 2.15 -12.69
N ASN A 191 -13.69 2.10 -11.78
CA ASN A 191 -12.30 1.78 -12.09
C ASN A 191 -11.89 0.55 -11.30
N GLU A 192 -11.38 -0.48 -11.97
CA GLU A 192 -10.91 -1.73 -11.38
C GLU A 192 -9.50 -2.03 -11.90
N GLY A 193 -8.63 -2.61 -11.08
CA GLY A 193 -7.27 -2.85 -11.53
C GLY A 193 -6.52 -3.91 -10.72
N PHE A 194 -5.46 -4.40 -11.35
CA PHE A 194 -4.47 -5.29 -10.78
C PHE A 194 -3.09 -4.65 -10.92
N GLY A 195 -2.31 -4.70 -9.84
CA GLY A 195 -0.95 -4.17 -9.79
C GLY A 195 0.05 -5.18 -9.27
N THR A 196 1.29 -5.07 -9.75
CA THR A 196 2.44 -5.82 -9.23
C THR A 196 3.69 -4.97 -9.30
N GLY A 197 4.60 -5.17 -8.34
CA GLY A 197 5.81 -4.37 -8.27
C GLY A 197 6.71 -4.76 -7.12
N PHE A 198 7.66 -3.90 -6.81
CA PHE A 198 8.63 -4.11 -5.74
C PHE A 198 8.41 -3.16 -4.57
N ILE A 199 8.90 -3.56 -3.40
CA ILE A 199 8.84 -2.78 -2.17
C ILE A 199 10.18 -2.11 -1.94
N TYR A 200 10.18 -0.79 -1.81
CA TYR A 200 11.36 0.04 -1.60
C TYR A 200 11.20 0.89 -0.34
N PRO A 201 11.23 0.26 0.84
CA PRO A 201 11.03 0.96 2.10
C PRO A 201 12.28 1.72 2.52
N ARG A 202 12.07 2.77 3.30
CA ARG A 202 13.05 3.30 4.22
C ARG A 202 12.73 2.75 5.60
N THR A 203 13.51 1.75 6.02
CA THR A 203 13.28 1.04 7.28
C THR A 203 14.06 1.71 8.39
N ASP A 204 13.34 2.33 9.32
CA ASP A 204 13.88 2.81 10.58
C ASP A 204 13.76 1.69 11.63
N SER A 205 14.89 1.15 12.04
CA SER A 205 14.92 0.08 13.03
C SER A 205 16.03 0.25 14.05
N SER A 206 15.73 -0.15 15.29
CA SER A 206 16.70 -0.40 16.36
C SER A 206 16.42 -1.80 16.88
N LEU A 207 17.40 -2.68 16.83
CA LEU A 207 17.24 -4.10 17.13
C LEU A 207 18.28 -4.55 18.14
N LEU A 208 17.83 -5.07 19.31
CA LEU A 208 18.70 -5.63 20.36
C LEU A 208 19.83 -4.67 20.77
N GLY A 209 19.52 -3.38 20.93
CA GLY A 209 20.47 -2.34 21.30
C GLY A 209 21.53 -2.00 20.24
N LYS A 210 21.41 -2.56 19.02
CA LYS A 210 22.30 -2.22 17.91
C LYS A 210 22.04 -0.79 17.39
N PRO A 211 23.03 -0.15 16.72
CA PRO A 211 22.85 1.17 16.12
C PRO A 211 21.65 1.22 15.18
N ARG A 212 20.90 2.32 15.25
CA ARG A 212 19.73 2.58 14.41
C ARG A 212 20.08 2.51 12.92
N HIS A 213 19.32 1.74 12.15
CA HIS A 213 19.33 1.74 10.69
C HIS A 213 18.23 2.66 10.18
N ASP A 214 18.49 3.38 9.10
CA ASP A 214 17.52 4.30 8.48
C ASP A 214 17.93 4.60 7.03
N ASP A 215 17.87 3.58 6.16
CA ASP A 215 18.20 3.68 4.75
C ASP A 215 17.18 2.98 3.84
N TYR A 216 17.18 3.37 2.55
CA TYR A 216 16.35 2.75 1.53
C TYR A 216 16.94 1.44 1.04
N HIS A 217 16.09 0.42 0.91
CA HIS A 217 16.49 -0.88 0.36
C HIS A 217 15.33 -1.56 -0.36
N VAL A 218 15.60 -2.25 -1.49
CA VAL A 218 14.58 -3.08 -2.14
C VAL A 218 14.38 -4.34 -1.31
N SER A 219 13.25 -4.44 -0.63
CA SER A 219 13.02 -5.49 0.38
C SER A 219 12.16 -6.65 -0.10
N GLY A 220 11.57 -6.57 -1.29
CA GLY A 220 10.70 -7.64 -1.78
C GLY A 220 9.76 -7.19 -2.90
N PHE A 221 8.67 -7.92 -3.05
CA PHE A 221 7.67 -7.65 -4.07
C PHE A 221 6.25 -7.61 -3.48
N GLY A 222 5.32 -7.03 -4.26
CA GLY A 222 3.91 -6.97 -3.91
C GLY A 222 2.98 -7.20 -5.08
N VAL A 223 1.75 -7.59 -4.75
CA VAL A 223 0.62 -7.67 -5.68
C VAL A 223 -0.58 -6.99 -5.06
N SER A 224 -1.43 -6.38 -5.89
CA SER A 224 -2.60 -5.65 -5.40
C SER A 224 -3.78 -5.73 -6.35
N LEU A 225 -4.98 -5.59 -5.78
CA LEU A 225 -6.24 -5.39 -6.48
C LEU A 225 -6.84 -4.09 -6.01
N LYS A 226 -7.50 -3.38 -6.91
CA LYS A 226 -8.22 -2.15 -6.57
C LYS A 226 -9.59 -2.10 -7.22
N ALA A 227 -10.49 -1.35 -6.59
CA ALA A 227 -11.74 -0.89 -7.18
C ALA A 227 -12.02 0.54 -6.69
N GLY A 228 -12.63 1.37 -7.51
CA GLY A 228 -12.90 2.74 -7.14
C GLY A 228 -13.82 3.48 -8.10
N LEU A 229 -14.16 4.70 -7.74
CA LEU A 229 -14.96 5.59 -8.56
C LEU A 229 -14.10 6.76 -9.05
N ASN A 230 -14.22 7.04 -10.33
CA ASN A 230 -13.59 8.18 -10.95
C ASN A 230 -14.67 9.16 -11.43
N PHE A 231 -14.58 10.39 -10.99
CA PHE A 231 -15.49 11.50 -11.34
C PHE A 231 -14.74 12.43 -12.29
N THR A 232 -15.02 12.30 -13.57
CA THR A 232 -14.33 13.09 -14.61
C THR A 232 -15.16 14.34 -14.95
N PHE A 233 -14.50 15.50 -14.95
CA PHE A 233 -15.07 16.81 -15.28
C PHE A 233 -14.48 17.31 -16.59
N PHE A 234 -15.35 17.78 -17.48
CA PHE A 234 -14.98 18.43 -18.75
C PHE A 234 -14.04 17.59 -19.62
N LYS A 235 -14.03 16.25 -19.46
CA LYS A 235 -13.18 15.27 -20.16
C LYS A 235 -11.70 15.28 -19.75
N TYR A 236 -11.25 16.22 -18.91
CA TYR A 236 -9.82 16.46 -18.66
C TYR A 236 -9.41 16.33 -17.20
N PHE A 237 -10.23 16.78 -16.28
CA PHE A 237 -9.93 16.74 -14.86
C PHE A 237 -10.75 15.66 -14.17
N PHE A 238 -10.16 14.97 -13.20
CA PHE A 238 -10.89 13.98 -12.41
C PHE A 238 -10.53 14.00 -10.93
N ILE A 239 -11.49 13.57 -10.14
CA ILE A 239 -11.32 13.17 -8.74
C ILE A 239 -11.58 11.66 -8.68
N GLN A 240 -10.73 10.92 -7.98
CA GLN A 240 -10.82 9.47 -7.91
C GLN A 240 -10.72 9.00 -6.47
N THR A 241 -11.60 8.07 -6.11
CA THR A 241 -11.52 7.31 -4.87
C THR A 241 -11.15 5.87 -5.20
N GLU A 242 -10.24 5.27 -4.43
CA GLU A 242 -9.84 3.87 -4.60
C GLU A 242 -9.88 3.15 -3.26
N LEU A 243 -10.32 1.90 -3.30
CA LEU A 243 -10.10 0.88 -2.28
C LEU A 243 -9.15 -0.13 -2.88
N LYS A 244 -8.01 -0.31 -2.26
CA LYS A 244 -6.96 -1.23 -2.70
C LYS A 244 -6.66 -2.24 -1.59
N THR A 245 -6.48 -3.48 -1.96
CA THR A 245 -5.94 -4.52 -1.07
C THR A 245 -4.77 -5.20 -1.74
N GLY A 246 -3.82 -5.64 -0.96
CA GLY A 246 -2.65 -6.29 -1.53
C GLY A 246 -1.87 -7.12 -0.51
N TYR A 247 -0.93 -7.84 -1.07
CA TYR A 247 0.01 -8.70 -0.35
C TYR A 247 1.43 -8.25 -0.69
N LEU A 248 2.21 -7.96 0.35
CA LEU A 248 3.62 -7.62 0.27
C LEU A 248 4.44 -8.78 0.86
N ASN A 249 5.39 -9.30 0.12
CA ASN A 249 6.36 -10.29 0.59
C ASN A 249 7.73 -9.62 0.68
N MET A 250 8.11 -9.25 1.89
CA MET A 250 9.37 -8.59 2.19
C MET A 250 10.33 -9.65 2.76
N TYR A 251 11.25 -10.10 1.93
CA TYR A 251 12.19 -11.17 2.26
C TYR A 251 13.60 -10.66 2.55
N ASP A 252 13.85 -9.36 2.42
CA ASP A 252 15.14 -8.72 2.65
C ASP A 252 14.97 -7.31 3.24
N ILE A 253 14.50 -7.24 4.50
CA ILE A 253 14.40 -5.99 5.23
C ILE A 253 15.72 -5.77 5.96
N LYS A 254 16.42 -4.69 5.67
CA LYS A 254 17.64 -4.32 6.41
C LYS A 254 17.27 -3.75 7.77
N THR A 255 17.80 -4.37 8.83
CA THR A 255 17.51 -4.00 10.22
C THR A 255 18.65 -3.26 10.90
N THR A 256 19.88 -3.43 10.39
CA THR A 256 21.09 -2.72 10.81
C THR A 256 21.96 -2.43 9.58
N TYR A 257 23.07 -1.76 9.76
CA TYR A 257 24.06 -1.57 8.69
C TYR A 257 24.92 -2.81 8.40
N SER A 258 24.77 -3.89 9.18
CA SER A 258 25.41 -5.17 8.89
C SER A 258 24.67 -5.92 7.79
N ASN A 259 25.39 -6.52 6.85
CA ASN A 259 24.79 -7.37 5.82
C ASN A 259 24.28 -8.71 6.37
N ASP A 260 24.70 -9.10 7.56
CA ASP A 260 24.25 -10.34 8.21
C ASP A 260 22.87 -10.17 8.88
N ASP A 261 22.48 -8.91 9.15
CA ASP A 261 21.27 -8.59 9.92
C ASP A 261 20.10 -8.25 8.98
N MET A 262 19.09 -9.09 8.95
CA MET A 262 17.92 -8.92 8.12
C MET A 262 16.62 -9.30 8.84
N ALA A 263 15.50 -8.82 8.33
CA ALA A 263 14.20 -9.34 8.71
C ALA A 263 13.40 -9.78 7.46
N THR A 264 12.45 -10.67 7.71
CA THR A 264 11.46 -11.08 6.70
C THR A 264 10.06 -10.90 7.24
N GLN A 265 9.15 -10.43 6.40
CA GLN A 265 7.77 -10.15 6.79
C GLN A 265 6.82 -10.30 5.61
N ARG A 266 5.59 -10.73 5.88
CA ARG A 266 4.50 -10.80 4.91
C ARG A 266 3.36 -9.93 5.40
N ILE A 267 2.96 -8.93 4.62
CA ILE A 267 1.95 -7.95 5.02
C ILE A 267 0.75 -8.06 4.08
N LEU A 268 -0.43 -8.27 4.65
CA LEU A 268 -1.69 -8.00 3.97
C LEU A 268 -2.14 -6.59 4.35
N PHE A 269 -2.42 -5.78 3.35
CA PHE A 269 -2.87 -4.40 3.57
C PHE A 269 -4.20 -4.11 2.88
N PHE A 270 -4.90 -3.14 3.44
CA PHE A 270 -6.03 -2.48 2.83
C PHE A 270 -5.76 -0.97 2.83
N GLU A 271 -5.92 -0.34 1.68
CA GLU A 271 -5.67 1.09 1.49
C GLU A 271 -6.91 1.74 0.90
N ARG A 272 -7.24 2.94 1.40
CA ARG A 272 -8.21 3.85 0.80
C ARG A 272 -7.50 5.10 0.33
N THR A 273 -7.75 5.51 -0.90
CA THR A 273 -7.10 6.64 -1.55
C THR A 273 -8.14 7.65 -2.01
N LEU A 274 -7.81 8.93 -1.88
CA LEU A 274 -8.47 10.03 -2.56
C LEU A 274 -7.43 10.77 -3.39
N ALA A 275 -7.66 10.85 -4.69
CA ALA A 275 -6.73 11.44 -5.63
C ALA A 275 -7.43 12.40 -6.60
N PHE A 276 -6.67 13.30 -7.18
CA PHE A 276 -7.08 14.18 -8.27
C PHE A 276 -6.05 14.13 -9.39
N GLY A 277 -6.52 14.29 -10.60
CA GLY A 277 -5.66 14.12 -11.78
C GLY A 277 -6.21 14.72 -13.04
N GLY A 278 -5.45 14.51 -14.10
CA GLY A 278 -5.80 14.97 -15.44
C GLY A 278 -5.65 13.88 -16.49
N ILE A 279 -6.47 13.99 -17.54
CA ILE A 279 -6.43 13.17 -18.76
C ILE A 279 -6.12 14.11 -19.92
N PHE A 280 -5.12 13.77 -20.73
CA PHE A 280 -4.67 14.61 -21.85
C PHE A 280 -4.19 13.76 -23.01
N LYS A 281 -4.21 14.36 -24.19
CA LYS A 281 -3.68 13.80 -25.43
C LYS A 281 -2.60 14.75 -25.94
N PHE A 282 -1.46 14.19 -26.29
CA PHE A 282 -0.41 14.90 -27.05
C PHE A 282 -0.67 14.82 -28.55
#